data_f0c7ee82d689300dba7055f3ab26c0f6
#
_entry.id   f0c7ee82d689300dba7055f3ab26c0f6
#
_cell.length_a   1.000
_cell.length_b   1.000
_cell.length_c   1.000
_cell.angle_alpha   90.00
_cell.angle_beta   90.00
_cell.angle_gamma   90.00
#
_symmetry.space_group_name_H-M   'P 1'
#
loop_
_entity.id
_entity.type
_entity.pdbx_description
1 polymer ?
#
loop_
_entity_poly.entity_id
_entity_poly.type
_entity_poly.pdbx_seq_one_letter_code
_entity_poly.pdbx_strand_id
1 'polypeptide(L)'
;NQSRRRGLDDFFEDFFDSYQNYPLNPQSADMLITVLPLPEEDKPADFSGAVGAFDFQLEAGPRELKAGDPVTLKGIIRGRGNFSTVTIPRMKSSPDFKVYEPQVKKEDDILTFEQVVMPLSDKVKEIPEISFNFFNPESAKYEIVSQGPFSVSVSKPEKQEEPNIVEAHPVAAGFSDEEKFGGKELYDLSKRQ
;
A
#
# COMPACT_ATOMS: atom_id res chain seq x y z
N ASN A 1 1.59 -4.08 -89.35
CA ASN A 1 1.92 -4.93 -88.21
C ASN A 1 2.52 -4.06 -87.07
N GLN A 2 1.65 -3.56 -86.26
CA GLN A 2 2.12 -2.89 -85.01
C GLN A 2 1.77 -3.83 -83.86
N SER A 3 2.77 -4.51 -83.35
CA SER A 3 2.70 -5.31 -82.12
C SER A 3 2.68 -4.32 -80.93
N ARG A 4 1.52 -4.13 -80.30
CA ARG A 4 1.42 -3.46 -79.04
C ARG A 4 2.08 -4.35 -77.99
N ARG A 5 3.25 -3.91 -77.50
CA ARG A 5 3.82 -4.47 -76.27
C ARG A 5 2.91 -4.03 -75.10
N ARG A 6 2.12 -4.95 -74.57
CA ARG A 6 1.51 -4.75 -73.26
C ARG A 6 2.65 -4.67 -72.26
N GLY A 7 2.77 -3.52 -71.64
CA GLY A 7 3.79 -3.28 -70.67
C GLY A 7 3.47 -4.04 -69.38
N LEU A 8 4.51 -4.38 -68.63
CA LEU A 8 4.39 -4.96 -67.28
C LEU A 8 3.57 -4.07 -66.33
N ASP A 9 3.49 -2.78 -66.65
CA ASP A 9 2.71 -1.79 -65.87
C ASP A 9 1.20 -2.06 -65.89
N ASP A 10 0.62 -2.48 -67.05
CA ASP A 10 -0.79 -2.86 -67.19
C ASP A 10 -1.14 -4.10 -66.35
N PHE A 11 -0.16 -5.01 -66.18
CA PHE A 11 -0.35 -6.18 -65.35
C PHE A 11 -0.40 -5.89 -63.87
N PHE A 12 0.40 -4.94 -63.41
CA PHE A 12 0.39 -4.50 -62.00
C PHE A 12 -0.82 -3.66 -61.67
N GLU A 13 -1.30 -2.80 -62.56
CA GLU A 13 -2.54 -2.04 -62.32
C GLU A 13 -3.76 -2.95 -62.15
N ASP A 14 -3.89 -3.98 -62.99
CA ASP A 14 -4.99 -4.93 -62.94
C ASP A 14 -4.93 -5.79 -61.64
N PHE A 15 -3.72 -6.01 -61.11
CA PHE A 15 -3.53 -6.79 -59.86
C PHE A 15 -3.91 -5.98 -58.61
N PHE A 16 -3.65 -4.70 -58.59
CA PHE A 16 -4.01 -3.85 -57.46
C PHE A 16 -5.46 -3.35 -57.47
N ASP A 17 -6.09 -3.27 -58.66
CA ASP A 17 -7.50 -2.86 -58.79
C ASP A 17 -8.48 -3.97 -58.42
N SER A 18 -7.98 -5.16 -58.16
CA SER A 18 -8.80 -6.34 -57.80
C SER A 18 -9.17 -6.41 -56.31
N TYR A 19 -8.65 -5.51 -55.48
CA TYR A 19 -9.03 -5.46 -54.05
C TYR A 19 -10.31 -4.63 -53.86
N GLN A 20 -11.45 -5.31 -53.82
CA GLN A 20 -12.70 -4.68 -53.42
C GLN A 20 -12.73 -4.60 -51.88
N ASN A 21 -12.62 -3.38 -51.35
CA ASN A 21 -12.84 -3.14 -49.90
C ASN A 21 -14.33 -3.23 -49.61
N TYR A 22 -14.74 -4.30 -48.97
CA TYR A 22 -16.07 -4.41 -48.42
C TYR A 22 -16.08 -3.84 -47.00
N PRO A 23 -16.78 -2.73 -46.75
CA PRO A 23 -16.93 -2.22 -45.38
C PRO A 23 -17.77 -3.22 -44.58
N LEU A 24 -17.14 -3.92 -43.66
CA LEU A 24 -17.83 -4.76 -42.70
C LEU A 24 -18.23 -3.85 -41.53
N ASN A 25 -19.51 -3.64 -41.36
CA ASN A 25 -20.08 -2.97 -40.17
C ASN A 25 -20.65 -4.07 -39.26
N PRO A 26 -19.83 -4.66 -38.37
CA PRO A 26 -20.33 -5.63 -37.42
C PRO A 26 -21.24 -4.92 -36.42
N GLN A 27 -22.47 -5.36 -36.32
CA GLN A 27 -23.43 -4.90 -35.31
C GLN A 27 -23.75 -6.10 -34.42
N SER A 28 -23.60 -5.88 -33.10
CA SER A 28 -24.13 -6.82 -32.11
C SER A 28 -25.53 -6.38 -31.70
N ALA A 29 -26.34 -7.34 -31.25
CA ALA A 29 -27.61 -7.01 -30.64
C ALA A 29 -27.39 -6.24 -29.32
N ASP A 30 -28.27 -5.32 -29.02
CA ASP A 30 -28.27 -4.62 -27.71
C ASP A 30 -28.53 -5.62 -26.59
N MET A 31 -27.72 -5.53 -25.53
CA MET A 31 -27.91 -6.32 -24.32
C MET A 31 -28.46 -5.42 -23.22
N LEU A 32 -29.66 -5.73 -22.75
CA LEU A 32 -30.26 -5.05 -21.60
C LEU A 32 -29.72 -5.65 -20.30
N ILE A 33 -29.02 -4.85 -19.49
CA ILE A 33 -28.53 -5.25 -18.18
C ILE A 33 -29.34 -4.50 -17.12
N THR A 34 -29.96 -5.23 -16.20
CA THR A 34 -30.65 -4.66 -15.04
C THR A 34 -29.75 -4.73 -13.82
N VAL A 35 -29.41 -3.57 -13.27
CA VAL A 35 -28.62 -3.47 -12.03
C VAL A 35 -29.56 -3.42 -10.84
N LEU A 36 -29.44 -4.37 -9.93
CA LEU A 36 -30.21 -4.41 -8.69
C LEU A 36 -29.47 -3.64 -7.59
N PRO A 37 -30.15 -2.85 -6.76
CA PRO A 37 -29.54 -2.23 -5.59
C PRO A 37 -29.19 -3.31 -4.54
N LEU A 38 -28.17 -3.03 -3.71
CA LEU A 38 -27.86 -3.88 -2.56
C LEU A 38 -28.99 -3.77 -1.53
N PRO A 39 -29.33 -4.88 -0.83
CA PRO A 39 -30.29 -4.84 0.28
C PRO A 39 -29.81 -3.91 1.40
N GLU A 40 -30.73 -3.10 1.95
CA GLU A 40 -30.43 -2.29 3.14
C GLU A 40 -30.59 -3.10 4.43
N GLU A 41 -31.32 -4.24 4.37
CA GLU A 41 -31.49 -5.15 5.48
C GLU A 41 -30.17 -5.87 5.79
N ASP A 42 -29.80 -5.97 7.06
CA ASP A 42 -28.57 -6.60 7.55
C ASP A 42 -27.24 -6.00 7.02
N LYS A 43 -27.29 -4.83 6.41
CA LYS A 43 -26.09 -4.15 5.91
C LYS A 43 -25.21 -3.66 7.05
N PRO A 44 -23.94 -4.13 7.17
CA PRO A 44 -23.04 -3.66 8.20
C PRO A 44 -22.79 -2.15 8.09
N ALA A 45 -22.70 -1.47 9.24
CA ALA A 45 -22.44 -0.01 9.28
C ALA A 45 -21.08 0.36 8.66
N ASP A 46 -20.11 -0.55 8.73
CA ASP A 46 -18.77 -0.41 8.16
C ASP A 46 -18.59 -1.28 6.90
N PHE A 47 -19.67 -1.40 6.09
CA PHE A 47 -19.63 -2.18 4.87
C PHE A 47 -18.46 -1.78 3.98
N SER A 48 -17.65 -2.77 3.58
CA SER A 48 -16.42 -2.56 2.82
C SER A 48 -16.63 -2.11 1.38
N GLY A 49 -17.86 -2.17 0.86
CA GLY A 49 -18.17 -1.96 -0.56
C GLY A 49 -17.87 -3.19 -1.44
N ALA A 50 -17.42 -4.29 -0.86
CA ALA A 50 -17.11 -5.51 -1.60
C ALA A 50 -18.38 -6.28 -1.96
N VAL A 51 -18.53 -6.61 -3.25
CA VAL A 51 -19.63 -7.42 -3.78
C VAL A 51 -19.02 -8.58 -4.54
N GLY A 52 -19.30 -9.80 -4.11
CA GLY A 52 -18.70 -11.02 -4.67
C GLY A 52 -18.55 -12.12 -3.62
N ALA A 53 -17.67 -13.08 -3.92
CA ALA A 53 -17.26 -14.14 -3.01
C ALA A 53 -15.78 -13.97 -2.69
N PHE A 54 -15.46 -13.76 -1.42
CA PHE A 54 -14.10 -13.42 -0.97
C PHE A 54 -13.64 -14.32 0.18
N ASP A 55 -12.32 -14.52 0.23
CA ASP A 55 -11.59 -15.07 1.37
C ASP A 55 -10.68 -13.98 1.93
N PHE A 56 -10.57 -13.93 3.26
CA PHE A 56 -9.75 -12.97 3.98
C PHE A 56 -8.81 -13.70 4.94
N GLN A 57 -7.52 -13.43 4.81
CA GLN A 57 -6.48 -13.94 5.69
C GLN A 57 -5.67 -12.77 6.23
N LEU A 58 -5.29 -12.86 7.52
CA LEU A 58 -4.49 -11.85 8.20
C LEU A 58 -3.44 -12.54 9.07
N GLU A 59 -2.21 -12.03 9.01
CA GLU A 59 -1.10 -12.44 9.85
C GLU A 59 -0.59 -11.24 10.63
N ALA A 60 -0.15 -11.49 11.87
CA ALA A 60 0.46 -10.48 12.73
C ALA A 60 1.84 -10.93 13.18
N GLY A 61 2.84 -10.07 13.07
CA GLY A 61 4.21 -10.37 13.49
C GLY A 61 5.10 -9.14 13.63
N PRO A 62 6.09 -9.21 14.52
CA PRO A 62 6.41 -10.26 15.49
C PRO A 62 5.40 -10.36 16.64
N ARG A 63 5.38 -11.49 17.34
CA ARG A 63 4.48 -11.69 18.51
C ARG A 63 5.17 -11.48 19.86
N GLU A 64 6.50 -11.47 19.88
CA GLU A 64 7.32 -11.16 21.05
C GLU A 64 8.05 -9.85 20.77
N LEU A 65 7.82 -8.83 21.59
CA LEU A 65 8.29 -7.48 21.32
C LEU A 65 8.34 -6.63 22.60
N LYS A 66 8.94 -5.47 22.52
CA LYS A 66 8.91 -4.45 23.60
C LYS A 66 7.81 -3.43 23.32
N ALA A 67 7.30 -2.77 24.36
CA ALA A 67 6.39 -1.65 24.18
C ALA A 67 7.07 -0.55 23.33
N GLY A 68 6.38 -0.11 22.28
CA GLY A 68 6.92 0.83 21.30
C GLY A 68 7.55 0.18 20.06
N ASP A 69 7.74 -1.16 20.04
CA ASP A 69 8.20 -1.85 18.82
C ASP A 69 7.05 -2.05 17.84
N PRO A 70 7.33 -2.04 16.52
CA PRO A 70 6.31 -2.21 15.51
C PRO A 70 5.90 -3.68 15.34
N VAL A 71 4.59 -3.90 15.17
CA VAL A 71 4.01 -5.14 14.68
C VAL A 71 3.41 -4.88 13.31
N THR A 72 3.69 -5.73 12.35
CA THR A 72 3.10 -5.65 11.01
C THR A 72 1.93 -6.61 10.88
N LEU A 73 0.79 -6.07 10.50
CA LEU A 73 -0.40 -6.82 10.10
C LEU A 73 -0.37 -6.97 8.58
N LYS A 74 -0.27 -8.20 8.08
CA LYS A 74 -0.29 -8.51 6.65
C LYS A 74 -1.60 -9.18 6.30
N GLY A 75 -2.41 -8.49 5.52
CA GLY A 75 -3.71 -8.97 5.08
C GLY A 75 -3.72 -9.31 3.59
N ILE A 76 -4.46 -10.36 3.25
CA ILE A 76 -4.70 -10.78 1.88
C ILE A 76 -6.20 -11.04 1.73
N ILE A 77 -6.80 -10.40 0.73
CA ILE A 77 -8.17 -10.64 0.29
C ILE A 77 -8.08 -11.24 -1.11
N ARG A 78 -8.68 -12.39 -1.31
CA ARG A 78 -8.78 -13.10 -2.59
C ARG A 78 -10.22 -13.40 -2.91
N GLY A 79 -10.54 -13.49 -4.18
CA GLY A 79 -11.90 -13.87 -4.57
C GLY A 79 -12.32 -13.39 -5.93
N ARG A 80 -13.63 -13.46 -6.19
CA ARG A 80 -14.25 -12.98 -7.42
C ARG A 80 -15.25 -11.88 -7.07
N GLY A 81 -15.03 -10.69 -7.59
CA GLY A 81 -15.91 -9.55 -7.32
C GLY A 81 -15.30 -8.21 -7.69
N ASN A 82 -15.89 -7.16 -7.17
CA ASN A 82 -15.52 -5.78 -7.48
C ASN A 82 -14.36 -5.27 -6.62
N PHE A 83 -13.14 -5.68 -6.87
CA PHE A 83 -11.98 -5.15 -6.12
C PHE A 83 -11.78 -3.63 -6.22
N SER A 84 -12.43 -2.96 -7.20
CA SER A 84 -12.22 -1.52 -7.44
C SER A 84 -12.73 -0.62 -6.31
N THR A 85 -13.78 -1.01 -5.64
CA THR A 85 -14.45 -0.23 -4.59
C THR A 85 -14.24 -0.77 -3.19
N VAL A 86 -13.47 -1.86 -3.04
CA VAL A 86 -13.24 -2.50 -1.74
C VAL A 86 -12.42 -1.61 -0.82
N THR A 87 -12.99 -1.32 0.34
CA THR A 87 -12.26 -0.73 1.48
C THR A 87 -11.61 -1.86 2.28
N ILE A 88 -10.31 -1.79 2.48
CA ILE A 88 -9.58 -2.81 3.23
C ILE A 88 -9.98 -2.84 4.71
N PRO A 89 -10.04 -4.02 5.32
CA PRO A 89 -10.15 -4.14 6.77
C PRO A 89 -8.86 -3.63 7.41
N ARG A 90 -9.00 -2.82 8.44
CA ARG A 90 -7.85 -2.23 9.14
C ARG A 90 -8.12 -2.10 10.62
N MET A 91 -7.07 -2.15 11.42
CA MET A 91 -7.15 -1.80 12.81
C MET A 91 -7.49 -0.31 12.94
N LYS A 92 -8.56 -0.03 13.68
CA LYS A 92 -8.97 1.34 14.01
C LYS A 92 -8.08 1.90 15.12
N SER A 93 -8.06 3.23 15.27
CA SER A 93 -7.36 3.89 16.37
C SER A 93 -7.82 3.34 17.72
N SER A 94 -6.86 3.08 18.61
CA SER A 94 -7.06 2.54 19.96
C SER A 94 -6.13 3.24 20.93
N PRO A 95 -6.53 3.45 22.20
CA PRO A 95 -5.66 4.04 23.21
C PRO A 95 -4.43 3.18 23.53
N ASP A 96 -4.50 1.86 23.27
CA ASP A 96 -3.43 0.92 23.57
C ASP A 96 -2.41 0.77 22.44
N PHE A 97 -2.73 1.28 21.24
CA PHE A 97 -1.90 1.15 20.06
C PHE A 97 -1.74 2.47 19.31
N LYS A 98 -0.52 2.74 18.87
CA LYS A 98 -0.30 3.69 17.80
C LYS A 98 -0.49 2.97 16.46
N VAL A 99 -1.44 3.44 15.67
CA VAL A 99 -1.85 2.81 14.41
C VAL A 99 -1.42 3.68 13.25
N TYR A 100 -0.77 3.07 12.26
CA TYR A 100 -0.34 3.75 11.04
C TYR A 100 -1.27 3.41 9.88
N GLU A 101 -1.28 4.28 8.87
CA GLU A 101 -2.05 4.03 7.65
C GLU A 101 -1.49 2.81 6.90
N PRO A 102 -2.34 1.94 6.39
CA PRO A 102 -1.91 0.75 5.68
C PRO A 102 -1.38 1.08 4.29
N GLN A 103 -0.41 0.30 3.85
CA GLN A 103 0.02 0.25 2.45
C GLN A 103 -0.78 -0.83 1.73
N VAL A 104 -1.32 -0.51 0.57
CA VAL A 104 -2.21 -1.39 -0.19
C VAL A 104 -1.63 -1.66 -1.56
N LYS A 105 -1.59 -2.93 -1.94
CA LYS A 105 -1.25 -3.39 -3.29
C LYS A 105 -2.43 -4.17 -3.86
N LYS A 106 -2.83 -3.82 -5.07
CA LYS A 106 -3.95 -4.42 -5.76
C LYS A 106 -3.47 -5.06 -7.05
N GLU A 107 -3.81 -6.32 -7.23
CA GLU A 107 -3.52 -7.11 -8.43
C GLU A 107 -4.79 -7.89 -8.77
N ASP A 108 -5.30 -7.76 -9.97
CA ASP A 108 -6.51 -8.41 -10.49
C ASP A 108 -7.51 -8.92 -9.42
N ASP A 109 -7.38 -10.21 -9.03
CA ASP A 109 -8.25 -10.90 -8.07
C ASP A 109 -7.67 -10.98 -6.65
N ILE A 110 -6.61 -10.21 -6.35
CA ILE A 110 -5.92 -10.22 -5.06
C ILE A 110 -5.69 -8.79 -4.60
N LEU A 111 -6.07 -8.52 -3.36
CA LEU A 111 -5.74 -7.29 -2.66
C LEU A 111 -4.90 -7.65 -1.43
N THR A 112 -3.69 -7.13 -1.37
CA THR A 112 -2.80 -7.27 -0.22
C THR A 112 -2.64 -5.94 0.48
N PHE A 113 -2.50 -5.98 1.81
CA PHE A 113 -2.19 -4.76 2.56
C PHE A 113 -1.26 -5.08 3.73
N GLU A 114 -0.49 -4.09 4.11
CA GLU A 114 0.36 -4.12 5.30
C GLU A 114 0.06 -2.90 6.16
N GLN A 115 -0.29 -3.12 7.41
CA GLN A 115 -0.53 -2.07 8.39
C GLN A 115 0.41 -2.24 9.58
N VAL A 116 1.10 -1.17 9.96
CA VAL A 116 1.95 -1.17 11.15
C VAL A 116 1.16 -0.67 12.33
N VAL A 117 1.24 -1.39 13.44
CA VAL A 117 0.68 -1.02 14.74
C VAL A 117 1.75 -1.16 15.80
N MET A 118 1.74 -0.30 16.82
CA MET A 118 2.73 -0.31 17.90
C MET A 118 2.00 -0.33 19.24
N PRO A 119 2.17 -1.38 20.07
CA PRO A 119 1.62 -1.38 21.42
C PRO A 119 2.32 -0.32 22.29
N LEU A 120 1.54 0.47 23.01
CA LEU A 120 2.05 1.57 23.81
C LEU A 120 2.46 1.16 25.24
N SER A 121 2.09 -0.05 25.66
CA SER A 121 2.42 -0.55 26.99
C SER A 121 2.62 -2.06 27.04
N ASP A 122 3.32 -2.53 28.08
CA ASP A 122 3.52 -3.95 28.39
C ASP A 122 2.24 -4.66 28.87
N LYS A 123 1.17 -3.91 29.05
CA LYS A 123 -0.15 -4.46 29.42
C LYS A 123 -0.92 -5.05 28.24
N VAL A 124 -0.53 -4.70 27.03
CA VAL A 124 -1.13 -5.24 25.79
C VAL A 124 -0.81 -6.73 25.70
N LYS A 125 -1.84 -7.56 25.59
CA LYS A 125 -1.73 -9.02 25.49
C LYS A 125 -2.18 -9.57 24.15
N GLU A 126 -2.96 -8.79 23.41
CA GLU A 126 -3.51 -9.20 22.13
C GLU A 126 -3.74 -8.01 21.21
N ILE A 127 -3.63 -8.27 19.92
CA ILE A 127 -4.11 -7.38 18.88
C ILE A 127 -5.57 -7.78 18.62
N PRO A 128 -6.51 -6.83 18.62
CA PRO A 128 -7.91 -7.10 18.39
C PRO A 128 -8.18 -7.80 17.07
N GLU A 129 -9.28 -8.50 17.02
CA GLU A 129 -9.81 -9.09 15.79
C GLU A 129 -10.09 -8.01 14.74
N ILE A 130 -9.81 -8.34 13.49
CA ILE A 130 -10.08 -7.50 12.34
C ILE A 130 -11.04 -8.22 11.40
N SER A 131 -12.14 -7.57 11.08
CA SER A 131 -13.22 -8.14 10.30
C SER A 131 -13.29 -7.52 8.91
N PHE A 132 -13.48 -8.36 7.90
CA PHE A 132 -13.81 -7.99 6.54
C PHE A 132 -15.24 -8.41 6.24
N ASN A 133 -16.06 -7.46 5.76
CA ASN A 133 -17.44 -7.72 5.41
C ASN A 133 -17.67 -7.48 3.91
N PHE A 134 -18.48 -8.31 3.31
CA PHE A 134 -18.83 -8.22 1.90
C PHE A 134 -20.27 -8.71 1.65
N PHE A 135 -20.84 -8.30 0.52
CA PHE A 135 -22.12 -8.83 0.06
C PHE A 135 -21.87 -9.96 -0.92
N ASN A 136 -22.39 -11.15 -0.61
CA ASN A 136 -22.32 -12.30 -1.50
C ASN A 136 -23.60 -12.37 -2.36
N PRO A 137 -23.52 -12.14 -3.68
CA PRO A 137 -24.70 -12.14 -4.54
C PRO A 137 -25.31 -13.54 -4.76
N GLU A 138 -24.54 -14.62 -4.53
CA GLU A 138 -25.06 -15.99 -4.65
C GLU A 138 -25.98 -16.36 -3.48
N SER A 139 -25.58 -16.01 -2.27
CA SER A 139 -26.41 -16.21 -1.07
C SER A 139 -27.39 -15.06 -0.82
N ALA A 140 -27.25 -13.94 -1.54
CA ALA A 140 -27.97 -12.68 -1.32
C ALA A 140 -27.87 -12.15 0.12
N LYS A 141 -26.69 -12.33 0.77
CA LYS A 141 -26.43 -11.95 2.16
C LYS A 141 -25.14 -11.18 2.32
N TYR A 142 -25.09 -10.41 3.41
CA TYR A 142 -23.84 -9.87 3.92
C TYR A 142 -23.11 -10.94 4.72
N GLU A 143 -21.84 -11.15 4.41
CA GLU A 143 -20.96 -12.09 5.07
C GLU A 143 -19.82 -11.35 5.77
N ILE A 144 -19.38 -11.86 6.91
CA ILE A 144 -18.30 -11.29 7.72
C ILE A 144 -17.27 -12.37 7.97
N VAL A 145 -16.02 -12.10 7.59
CA VAL A 145 -14.89 -12.96 7.88
C VAL A 145 -13.95 -12.21 8.82
N SER A 146 -13.69 -12.79 9.99
CA SER A 146 -12.84 -12.20 11.02
C SER A 146 -11.54 -12.98 11.19
N GLN A 147 -10.47 -12.26 11.50
CA GLN A 147 -9.16 -12.82 11.79
C GLN A 147 -8.62 -12.26 13.12
N GLY A 148 -8.10 -13.13 13.97
CA GLY A 148 -7.66 -12.80 15.32
C GLY A 148 -8.65 -13.26 16.40
N PRO A 149 -8.53 -12.74 17.64
CA PRO A 149 -7.44 -11.87 18.11
C PRO A 149 -6.06 -12.55 18.06
N PHE A 150 -5.00 -11.77 17.94
CA PHE A 150 -3.64 -12.32 17.90
C PHE A 150 -2.94 -12.06 19.24
N SER A 151 -2.60 -13.12 19.95
CA SER A 151 -1.83 -13.02 21.19
C SER A 151 -0.43 -12.48 20.94
N VAL A 152 0.00 -11.49 21.74
CA VAL A 152 1.32 -10.90 21.73
C VAL A 152 1.90 -10.85 23.14
N SER A 153 3.23 -11.00 23.22
CA SER A 153 3.98 -10.86 24.47
C SER A 153 4.76 -9.56 24.42
N VAL A 154 4.25 -8.55 25.11
CA VAL A 154 4.87 -7.22 25.15
C VAL A 154 5.63 -7.06 26.46
N SER A 155 6.94 -6.87 26.38
CA SER A 155 7.82 -6.56 27.48
C SER A 155 7.98 -5.04 27.70
N LYS A 156 8.49 -4.64 28.87
CA LYS A 156 8.79 -3.24 29.13
C LYS A 156 9.83 -2.72 28.15
N PRO A 157 9.74 -1.45 27.74
CA PRO A 157 10.79 -0.84 26.96
C PRO A 157 12.11 -0.87 27.73
N GLU A 158 13.20 -1.16 27.06
CA GLU A 158 14.53 -1.04 27.64
C GLU A 158 14.77 0.43 27.96
N LYS A 159 15.02 0.70 29.24
CA LYS A 159 15.40 2.05 29.67
C LYS A 159 16.72 2.36 28.94
N GLN A 160 16.70 3.25 27.99
CA GLN A 160 17.95 3.81 27.48
C GLN A 160 18.64 4.43 28.70
N GLU A 161 19.76 3.83 29.12
CA GLU A 161 20.64 4.49 30.05
C GLU A 161 21.07 5.78 29.36
N GLU A 162 20.67 6.91 29.95
CA GLU A 162 21.17 8.20 29.49
C GLU A 162 22.69 8.11 29.46
N PRO A 163 23.35 8.52 28.37
CA PRO A 163 24.80 8.51 28.33
C PRO A 163 25.30 9.30 29.55
N ASN A 164 26.01 8.61 30.42
CA ASN A 164 26.63 9.21 31.63
C ASN A 164 27.60 10.27 31.12
N ILE A 165 27.11 11.53 31.06
CA ILE A 165 27.97 12.66 30.77
C ILE A 165 28.89 12.77 31.96
N VAL A 166 30.06 12.14 31.83
CA VAL A 166 31.16 12.38 32.76
C VAL A 166 31.50 13.87 32.63
N GLU A 167 31.07 14.64 33.59
CA GLU A 167 31.52 16.03 33.73
C GLU A 167 33.04 16.00 33.78
N ALA A 168 33.68 16.41 32.69
CA ALA A 168 35.10 16.65 32.69
C ALA A 168 35.39 17.75 33.69
N HIS A 169 35.99 17.38 34.84
CA HIS A 169 36.54 18.37 35.77
C HIS A 169 37.50 19.26 35.00
N PRO A 170 37.42 20.58 35.11
CA PRO A 170 38.40 21.48 34.54
C PRO A 170 39.75 21.23 35.25
N VAL A 171 40.69 20.61 34.53
CA VAL A 171 42.08 20.53 34.97
C VAL A 171 42.63 21.96 34.94
N ALA A 172 42.78 22.55 36.11
CA ALA A 172 43.54 23.77 36.26
C ALA A 172 45.02 23.50 35.93
N ALA A 173 45.40 23.72 34.69
CA ALA A 173 46.79 23.80 34.30
C ALA A 173 47.18 25.28 34.26
N GLY A 174 47.89 25.68 35.31
CA GLY A 174 48.65 26.91 35.26
C GLY A 174 49.81 26.73 34.29
N PHE A 175 49.87 27.58 33.31
CA PHE A 175 51.06 27.88 32.55
C PHE A 175 51.23 29.40 32.52
N SER A 176 52.26 29.83 33.25
CA SER A 176 52.90 31.11 33.13
C SER A 176 53.81 31.13 31.92
N ASP A 177 53.97 32.32 31.38
CA ASP A 177 55.06 32.89 30.58
C ASP A 177 55.02 32.79 29.07
N GLU A 178 54.81 33.96 28.53
CA GLU A 178 55.48 34.69 27.46
C GLU A 178 56.20 33.90 26.39
N GLU A 179 55.70 34.01 25.15
CA GLU A 179 56.57 34.42 24.02
C GLU A 179 55.75 35.02 22.88
N LYS A 180 56.19 36.23 22.56
CA LYS A 180 55.83 36.99 21.36
C LYS A 180 56.22 36.24 20.12
N PHE A 181 55.33 36.08 19.17
CA PHE A 181 55.66 36.15 17.73
C PHE A 181 54.49 36.75 16.95
N GLY A 182 54.87 37.77 16.21
CA GLY A 182 53.97 38.61 15.42
C GLY A 182 53.62 38.02 14.05
N GLY A 183 52.67 38.63 13.49
CA GLY A 183 52.60 38.78 12.02
C GLY A 183 51.42 38.09 11.33
N LYS A 184 50.43 38.92 10.98
CA LYS A 184 49.74 38.93 9.65
C LYS A 184 49.21 37.56 9.12
N GLU A 185 47.95 37.41 8.81
CA GLU A 185 47.15 38.07 7.78
C GLU A 185 45.67 37.65 7.95
N LEU A 186 44.84 38.65 7.88
CA LEU A 186 43.41 38.56 7.67
C LEU A 186 43.12 38.02 6.23
N TYR A 187 42.42 36.95 6.12
CA TYR A 187 41.70 36.64 4.90
C TYR A 187 40.20 36.86 5.10
N ASP A 188 39.78 37.95 4.54
CA ASP A 188 38.39 38.35 4.34
C ASP A 188 37.76 37.43 3.24
N LEU A 189 36.74 36.66 3.58
CA LEU A 189 35.90 35.92 2.65
C LEU A 189 34.44 36.45 2.69
N SER A 190 34.30 37.73 2.54
CA SER A 190 33.03 38.32 2.11
C SER A 190 33.16 38.77 0.67
N LYS A 191 32.81 37.88 -0.31
CA LYS A 191 32.32 38.20 -1.67
C LYS A 191 32.43 37.03 -2.60
N ARG A 192 31.27 36.42 -2.84
CA ARG A 192 30.74 35.99 -4.18
C ARG A 192 29.34 35.41 -3.91
N GLN A 193 28.52 36.15 -4.43
CA GLN A 193 27.31 36.12 -5.22
C GLN A 193 26.65 34.74 -5.32
#